data_d2ff094078c3cfa42a2622270d60ad2b
#
_entry.id   d2ff094078c3cfa42a2622270d60ad2b
#
_cell.length_a   1.000
_cell.length_b   1.000
_cell.length_c   1.000
_cell.angle_alpha   90.00
_cell.angle_beta   90.00
_cell.angle_gamma   90.00
#
_symmetry.space_group_name_H-M   'P 1'
#
loop_
_entity.id
_entity.type
_entity.pdbx_description
1 polymer ?
#
loop_
_entity_poly.entity_id
_entity_poly.type
_entity_poly.pdbx_seq_one_letter_code
_entity_poly.pdbx_strand_id
1 'polypeptide(L)'
;MLCTADFPCVAQNLMPAHSPLKNYSPEKVDNIDYSCSAFLIYAGINRQLRDKLHVHNVVFAKEFRDNIDDIFSGKMPNDPSLYLYFPSVEDEALVPKDQRGMYVLMPVSELKTGEIDWNNPSMVEQAKDVIYNKLETIEALKDIRQDIVSETIFTPLDFESRYNDKFGSAFVLMPTLTQSNYYRPPNVSRDYKDLYFAGASTHPGAGVPIVLTSAKITAEAMLEDIEHGCLLYTSP
;
A
#
# COMPACT_ATOMS: atom_id res chain seq x y z
N MET A 1 18.06 8.11 -16.50
CA MET A 1 17.31 6.88 -16.11
C MET A 1 16.22 7.27 -15.13
N LEU A 2 14.99 6.79 -15.32
CA LEU A 2 13.86 7.00 -14.40
C LEU A 2 13.55 5.71 -13.66
N CYS A 3 13.49 5.76 -12.33
CA CYS A 3 13.09 4.66 -11.45
C CYS A 3 11.70 4.94 -10.86
N THR A 4 10.76 4.02 -11.08
CA THR A 4 9.38 4.09 -10.54
C THR A 4 9.07 2.93 -9.57
N ALA A 5 10.04 2.06 -9.31
CA ALA A 5 9.96 1.09 -8.23
C ALA A 5 10.03 1.79 -6.87
N ASP A 6 9.59 1.10 -5.81
CA ASP A 6 9.66 1.65 -4.46
C ASP A 6 11.09 2.11 -4.13
N PHE A 7 11.23 3.34 -3.64
CA PHE A 7 12.56 3.97 -3.44
C PHE A 7 13.48 3.16 -2.52
N PRO A 8 13.03 2.61 -1.38
CA PRO A 8 13.83 1.68 -0.58
C PRO A 8 14.40 0.51 -1.37
N CYS A 9 13.60 -0.11 -2.22
CA CYS A 9 14.04 -1.20 -3.09
C CYS A 9 15.12 -0.72 -4.07
N VAL A 10 14.94 0.43 -4.71
CA VAL A 10 15.94 1.02 -5.60
C VAL A 10 17.25 1.26 -4.84
N ALA A 11 17.17 1.89 -3.68
CA ALA A 11 18.34 2.26 -2.88
C ALA A 11 19.16 1.04 -2.42
N GLN A 12 18.50 -0.06 -2.05
CA GLN A 12 19.16 -1.26 -1.54
C GLN A 12 19.56 -2.26 -2.62
N ASN A 13 18.75 -2.44 -3.66
CA ASN A 13 18.88 -3.57 -4.57
C ASN A 13 19.31 -3.19 -5.98
N LEU A 14 19.07 -1.94 -6.42
CA LEU A 14 19.37 -1.52 -7.78
C LEU A 14 20.59 -0.59 -7.88
N MET A 15 21.05 -0.04 -6.76
CA MET A 15 22.27 0.76 -6.75
C MET A 15 23.52 -0.14 -6.64
N PRO A 16 24.66 0.23 -7.29
CA PRO A 16 25.90 -0.53 -7.17
C PRO A 16 26.38 -0.58 -5.72
N ALA A 17 26.75 -1.77 -5.23
CA ALA A 17 27.21 -1.95 -3.85
C ALA A 17 28.44 -1.08 -3.48
N HIS A 18 29.31 -0.81 -4.47
CA HIS A 18 30.51 0.03 -4.30
C HIS A 18 30.22 1.54 -4.36
N SER A 19 29.01 1.92 -4.75
CA SER A 19 28.58 3.33 -4.85
C SER A 19 27.09 3.46 -4.49
N PRO A 20 26.72 3.25 -3.22
CA PRO A 20 25.33 3.43 -2.79
C PRO A 20 24.94 4.91 -2.79
N LEU A 21 23.64 5.19 -2.71
CA LEU A 21 23.16 6.56 -2.46
C LEU A 21 23.66 7.01 -1.08
N LYS A 22 24.38 8.15 -1.00
CA LYS A 22 25.10 8.60 0.22
C LYS A 22 24.20 8.74 1.45
N ASN A 23 22.96 9.19 1.24
CA ASN A 23 22.02 9.40 2.33
C ASN A 23 21.09 8.20 2.60
N TYR A 24 21.17 7.14 1.78
CA TYR A 24 20.27 6.00 1.80
C TYR A 24 21.05 4.68 1.77
N SER A 25 22.05 4.55 2.66
CA SER A 25 22.72 3.26 2.87
C SER A 25 21.69 2.20 3.32
N PRO A 26 21.96 0.91 3.09
CA PRO A 26 21.05 -0.16 3.52
C PRO A 26 20.58 -0.02 4.97
N GLU A 27 21.50 0.27 5.89
CA GLU A 27 21.21 0.48 7.32
C GLU A 27 20.27 1.68 7.55
N LYS A 28 20.49 2.80 6.85
CA LYS A 28 19.61 3.98 6.96
C LYS A 28 18.22 3.70 6.41
N VAL A 29 18.13 2.98 5.29
CA VAL A 29 16.85 2.56 4.71
C VAL A 29 16.10 1.65 5.67
N ASP A 30 16.78 0.72 6.33
CA ASP A 30 16.16 -0.17 7.33
C ASP A 30 15.68 0.58 8.58
N ASN A 31 16.25 1.75 8.89
CA ASN A 31 15.88 2.59 10.03
C ASN A 31 14.86 3.70 9.69
N ILE A 32 14.39 3.79 8.46
CA ILE A 32 13.26 4.66 8.11
C ILE A 32 12.00 4.14 8.81
N ASP A 33 11.11 5.04 9.19
CA ASP A 33 9.78 4.69 9.69
C ASP A 33 8.87 4.34 8.52
N TYR A 34 8.38 3.11 8.49
CA TYR A 34 7.43 2.64 7.48
C TYR A 34 5.99 2.76 7.98
N SER A 35 5.07 2.99 7.07
CA SER A 35 3.65 3.03 7.37
C SER A 35 3.10 1.62 7.56
N CYS A 36 1.85 1.53 7.98
CA CYS A 36 1.19 0.24 8.11
C CYS A 36 1.11 -0.51 6.78
N SER A 37 0.86 -1.79 6.88
CA SER A 37 0.48 -2.67 5.79
C SER A 37 -1.04 -2.86 5.75
N ALA A 38 -1.48 -3.81 4.95
CA ALA A 38 -2.88 -4.19 4.85
C ALA A 38 -3.04 -5.70 4.73
N PHE A 39 -4.11 -6.21 5.33
CA PHE A 39 -4.67 -7.52 5.01
C PHE A 39 -5.88 -7.30 4.09
N LEU A 40 -5.86 -7.91 2.91
CA LEU A 40 -6.89 -7.69 1.90
C LEU A 40 -7.67 -8.97 1.63
N ILE A 41 -8.98 -8.82 1.48
CA ILE A 41 -9.86 -9.85 0.95
C ILE A 41 -10.46 -9.34 -0.36
N TYR A 42 -10.22 -10.05 -1.44
CA TYR A 42 -10.96 -9.92 -2.69
C TYR A 42 -11.93 -11.09 -2.78
N ALA A 43 -13.22 -10.83 -2.78
CA ALA A 43 -14.23 -11.89 -2.83
C ALA A 43 -15.26 -11.63 -3.94
N GLY A 44 -15.65 -12.71 -4.61
CA GLY A 44 -16.88 -12.77 -5.37
C GLY A 44 -18.00 -13.28 -4.46
N ILE A 45 -19.11 -12.57 -4.40
CA ILE A 45 -20.24 -12.92 -3.55
C ILE A 45 -21.52 -13.05 -4.36
N ASN A 46 -22.37 -13.99 -3.99
CA ASN A 46 -23.69 -14.23 -4.59
C ASN A 46 -24.77 -13.52 -3.77
N ARG A 47 -24.70 -12.16 -3.72
CA ARG A 47 -25.64 -11.33 -2.95
C ARG A 47 -25.90 -10.00 -3.65
N GLN A 48 -27.16 -9.56 -3.66
CA GLN A 48 -27.54 -8.24 -4.14
C GLN A 48 -27.36 -7.19 -3.04
N LEU A 49 -26.53 -6.18 -3.32
CA LEU A 49 -26.17 -5.10 -2.40
C LEU A 49 -26.70 -3.73 -2.84
N ARG A 50 -27.34 -3.64 -4.01
CA ARG A 50 -27.88 -2.39 -4.52
C ARG A 50 -28.85 -1.79 -3.51
N ASP A 51 -28.74 -0.48 -3.32
CA ASP A 51 -29.55 0.30 -2.36
C ASP A 51 -29.34 -0.06 -0.86
N LYS A 52 -28.37 -0.95 -0.57
CA LYS A 52 -28.03 -1.36 0.81
C LYS A 52 -26.66 -0.83 1.26
N LEU A 53 -25.73 -0.73 0.34
CA LEU A 53 -24.37 -0.24 0.57
C LEU A 53 -23.96 0.71 -0.55
N HIS A 54 -23.03 1.61 -0.26
CA HIS A 54 -22.38 2.45 -1.25
C HIS A 54 -21.21 1.70 -1.91
N VAL A 55 -20.68 2.29 -2.99
CA VAL A 55 -19.44 1.78 -3.62
C VAL A 55 -18.30 1.77 -2.62
N HIS A 56 -18.16 2.83 -1.83
CA HIS A 56 -17.14 2.98 -0.81
C HIS A 56 -17.80 3.08 0.58
N ASN A 57 -17.37 2.25 1.51
CA ASN A 57 -17.84 2.28 2.88
C ASN A 57 -16.65 2.17 3.84
N VAL A 58 -16.71 2.85 4.96
CA VAL A 58 -15.75 2.73 6.05
C VAL A 58 -16.49 2.30 7.31
N VAL A 59 -16.00 1.25 7.95
CA VAL A 59 -16.53 0.74 9.21
C VAL A 59 -15.47 0.98 10.27
N PHE A 60 -15.77 1.81 11.25
CA PHE A 60 -14.81 2.13 12.30
C PHE A 60 -14.83 1.10 13.43
N ALA A 61 -13.69 0.90 14.06
CA ALA A 61 -13.58 0.27 15.36
C ALA A 61 -14.40 1.05 16.40
N LYS A 62 -14.94 0.38 17.41
CA LYS A 62 -15.61 1.03 18.54
C LYS A 62 -14.63 1.90 19.32
N GLU A 63 -13.47 1.33 19.66
CA GLU A 63 -12.36 2.01 20.29
C GLU A 63 -11.28 2.30 19.22
N PHE A 64 -11.48 3.40 18.48
CA PHE A 64 -10.65 3.74 17.31
C PHE A 64 -9.17 3.93 17.69
N ARG A 65 -8.89 4.51 18.87
CA ARG A 65 -7.50 4.73 19.32
C ARG A 65 -6.80 3.40 19.58
N ASP A 66 -7.45 2.48 20.28
CA ASP A 66 -6.88 1.17 20.58
C ASP A 66 -6.60 0.39 19.29
N ASN A 67 -7.50 0.49 18.29
CA ASN A 67 -7.26 -0.10 16.97
C ASN A 67 -6.00 0.46 16.28
N ILE A 68 -5.78 1.76 16.36
CA ILE A 68 -4.56 2.37 15.81
C ILE A 68 -3.33 1.91 16.59
N ASP A 69 -3.40 1.87 17.92
CA ASP A 69 -2.31 1.42 18.77
C ASP A 69 -1.96 -0.06 18.51
N ASP A 70 -2.95 -0.94 18.30
CA ASP A 70 -2.73 -2.33 17.91
C ASP A 70 -1.99 -2.44 16.57
N ILE A 71 -2.42 -1.70 15.53
CA ILE A 71 -1.79 -1.70 14.22
C ILE A 71 -0.31 -1.31 14.32
N PHE A 72 0.01 -0.21 15.01
CA PHE A 72 1.39 0.28 15.11
C PHE A 72 2.23 -0.40 16.20
N SER A 73 1.64 -1.22 17.06
CA SER A 73 2.35 -2.10 18.01
C SER A 73 2.54 -3.54 17.49
N GLY A 74 2.08 -3.84 16.28
CA GLY A 74 2.29 -5.15 15.65
C GLY A 74 1.27 -6.22 15.97
N LYS A 75 0.19 -5.87 16.68
CA LYS A 75 -0.82 -6.83 17.14
C LYS A 75 -1.95 -7.03 16.12
N MET A 76 -2.60 -8.18 16.21
CA MET A 76 -3.84 -8.43 15.49
C MET A 76 -4.98 -7.61 16.12
N PRO A 77 -5.63 -6.69 15.38
CA PRO A 77 -6.76 -5.95 15.93
C PRO A 77 -7.95 -6.89 16.25
N ASN A 78 -8.54 -6.75 17.42
CA ASN A 78 -9.74 -7.53 17.80
C ASN A 78 -11.03 -6.94 17.23
N ASP A 79 -11.11 -5.61 17.13
CA ASP A 79 -12.24 -4.88 16.53
C ASP A 79 -11.67 -3.88 15.50
N PRO A 80 -11.36 -4.32 14.26
CA PRO A 80 -10.69 -3.48 13.29
C PRO A 80 -11.59 -2.41 12.69
N SER A 81 -10.97 -1.32 12.27
CA SER A 81 -11.55 -0.45 11.26
C SER A 81 -11.33 -1.07 9.89
N LEU A 82 -12.35 -1.06 9.04
CA LEU A 82 -12.32 -1.68 7.71
C LEU A 82 -12.70 -0.67 6.64
N TYR A 83 -12.05 -0.77 5.48
CA TYR A 83 -12.51 -0.14 4.25
C TYR A 83 -13.10 -1.22 3.34
N LEU A 84 -14.32 -0.95 2.84
CA LEU A 84 -15.05 -1.86 1.97
C LEU A 84 -15.33 -1.17 0.64
N TYR A 85 -15.08 -1.91 -0.45
CA TYR A 85 -15.31 -1.42 -1.80
C TYR A 85 -16.12 -2.42 -2.60
N PHE A 86 -17.24 -1.95 -3.14
CA PHE A 86 -18.19 -2.75 -3.92
C PHE A 86 -18.44 -2.10 -5.29
N PRO A 87 -17.48 -2.20 -6.25
CA PRO A 87 -17.58 -1.50 -7.54
C PRO A 87 -18.81 -1.90 -8.34
N SER A 88 -19.21 -3.16 -8.23
CA SER A 88 -20.36 -3.73 -8.94
C SER A 88 -21.74 -3.28 -8.43
N VAL A 89 -21.79 -2.46 -7.38
CA VAL A 89 -23.05 -1.84 -6.92
C VAL A 89 -23.55 -0.81 -7.94
N GLU A 90 -22.64 -0.08 -8.59
CA GLU A 90 -22.97 0.91 -9.64
C GLU A 90 -22.77 0.34 -11.04
N ASP A 91 -21.70 -0.43 -11.26
CA ASP A 91 -21.40 -1.00 -12.57
C ASP A 91 -21.47 -2.54 -12.55
N GLU A 92 -22.61 -3.06 -12.93
CA GLU A 92 -22.86 -4.52 -12.99
C GLU A 92 -22.04 -5.24 -14.06
N ALA A 93 -21.45 -4.52 -15.03
CA ALA A 93 -20.61 -5.12 -16.07
C ALA A 93 -19.26 -5.63 -15.55
N LEU A 94 -18.86 -5.23 -14.35
CA LEU A 94 -17.59 -5.63 -13.72
C LEU A 94 -17.60 -7.07 -13.18
N VAL A 95 -18.75 -7.73 -13.13
CA VAL A 95 -18.90 -9.05 -12.50
C VAL A 95 -19.84 -9.95 -13.33
N PRO A 96 -19.77 -11.28 -13.15
CA PRO A 96 -20.77 -12.17 -13.71
C PRO A 96 -22.18 -11.84 -13.22
N LYS A 97 -23.18 -12.22 -14.01
CA LYS A 97 -24.59 -12.01 -13.65
C LYS A 97 -24.89 -12.59 -12.26
N ASP A 98 -25.65 -11.84 -11.47
CA ASP A 98 -26.07 -12.17 -10.12
C ASP A 98 -24.93 -12.24 -9.05
N GLN A 99 -23.70 -11.93 -9.42
CA GLN A 99 -22.57 -11.82 -8.51
C GLN A 99 -22.23 -10.36 -8.20
N ARG A 100 -21.46 -10.16 -7.12
CA ARG A 100 -20.88 -8.86 -6.75
C ARG A 100 -19.43 -9.03 -6.35
N GLY A 101 -18.60 -8.04 -6.72
CA GLY A 101 -17.23 -7.95 -6.22
C GLY A 101 -17.21 -7.27 -4.86
N MET A 102 -16.54 -7.86 -3.91
CA MET A 102 -16.26 -7.30 -2.59
C MET A 102 -14.75 -7.19 -2.39
N TYR A 103 -14.29 -6.01 -2.05
CA TYR A 103 -12.93 -5.77 -1.58
C TYR A 103 -12.99 -5.29 -0.14
N VAL A 104 -12.20 -5.90 0.72
CA VAL A 104 -12.07 -5.52 2.12
C VAL A 104 -10.62 -5.25 2.44
N LEU A 105 -10.33 -4.10 3.04
CA LEU A 105 -9.03 -3.74 3.55
C LEU A 105 -9.10 -3.58 5.07
N MET A 106 -8.27 -4.35 5.77
CA MET A 106 -7.97 -4.19 7.18
C MET A 106 -6.53 -3.71 7.32
N PRO A 107 -6.29 -2.49 7.86
CA PRO A 107 -4.93 -2.07 8.17
C PRO A 107 -4.30 -2.98 9.23
N VAL A 108 -3.07 -3.38 8.99
CA VAL A 108 -2.25 -4.20 9.91
C VAL A 108 -0.84 -3.64 9.95
N SER A 109 -0.02 -4.06 10.93
CA SER A 109 1.38 -3.66 10.96
C SER A 109 2.16 -4.17 9.74
N GLU A 110 3.21 -3.46 9.40
CA GLU A 110 4.24 -3.92 8.48
C GLU A 110 5.08 -5.04 9.13
N LEU A 111 5.87 -5.76 8.32
CA LEU A 111 6.56 -6.99 8.75
C LEU A 111 7.69 -6.77 9.76
N LYS A 112 8.28 -5.59 9.84
CA LYS A 112 9.38 -5.28 10.78
C LYS A 112 8.87 -5.14 12.21
N THR A 113 7.74 -4.46 12.40
CA THR A 113 7.11 -4.22 13.70
C THR A 113 6.13 -5.33 14.08
N GLY A 114 5.52 -5.98 13.06
CA GLY A 114 4.45 -6.95 13.23
C GLY A 114 4.85 -8.18 14.04
N GLU A 115 4.05 -8.52 15.04
CA GLU A 115 4.15 -9.76 15.80
C GLU A 115 3.41 -10.93 15.13
N ILE A 116 2.72 -10.66 14.01
CA ILE A 116 1.87 -11.63 13.31
C ILE A 116 2.71 -12.41 12.30
N ASP A 117 2.80 -13.71 12.49
CA ASP A 117 3.45 -14.60 11.49
C ASP A 117 2.50 -14.92 10.34
N TRP A 118 2.57 -14.16 9.27
CA TRP A 118 1.76 -14.35 8.07
C TRP A 118 2.10 -15.60 7.26
N ASN A 119 3.21 -16.31 7.57
CA ASN A 119 3.50 -17.64 7.01
C ASN A 119 2.68 -18.74 7.72
N ASN A 120 2.10 -18.43 8.87
CA ASN A 120 1.24 -19.36 9.60
C ASN A 120 -0.21 -19.28 9.08
N PRO A 121 -0.75 -20.34 8.43
CA PRO A 121 -2.12 -20.33 7.94
C PRO A 121 -3.17 -20.04 9.01
N SER A 122 -2.93 -20.42 10.26
CA SER A 122 -3.87 -20.16 11.35
C SER A 122 -4.00 -18.66 11.65
N MET A 123 -2.94 -17.87 11.46
CA MET A 123 -2.98 -16.43 11.64
C MET A 123 -3.76 -15.75 10.50
N VAL A 124 -3.62 -16.27 9.27
CA VAL A 124 -4.39 -15.80 8.11
C VAL A 124 -5.88 -16.08 8.32
N GLU A 125 -6.25 -17.29 8.77
CA GLU A 125 -7.65 -17.61 9.09
C GLU A 125 -8.18 -16.77 10.26
N GLN A 126 -7.38 -16.52 11.28
CA GLN A 126 -7.78 -15.63 12.38
C GLN A 126 -8.06 -14.21 11.88
N ALA A 127 -7.23 -13.66 11.00
CA ALA A 127 -7.45 -12.34 10.40
C ALA A 127 -8.75 -12.31 9.57
N LYS A 128 -9.01 -13.37 8.79
CA LYS A 128 -10.29 -13.52 8.07
C LYS A 128 -11.47 -13.54 9.02
N ASP A 129 -11.38 -14.32 10.10
CA ASP A 129 -12.46 -14.42 11.08
C ASP A 129 -12.76 -13.08 11.75
N VAL A 130 -11.74 -12.33 12.12
CA VAL A 130 -11.90 -10.98 12.67
C VAL A 130 -12.64 -10.08 11.68
N ILE A 131 -12.25 -10.08 10.40
CA ILE A 131 -12.91 -9.31 9.34
C ILE A 131 -14.36 -9.75 9.17
N TYR A 132 -14.61 -11.03 8.96
CA TYR A 132 -15.96 -11.51 8.70
C TYR A 132 -16.90 -11.30 9.90
N ASN A 133 -16.41 -11.51 11.13
CA ASN A 133 -17.18 -11.19 12.33
C ASN A 133 -17.59 -9.72 12.38
N LYS A 134 -16.69 -8.81 11.96
CA LYS A 134 -17.00 -7.39 11.86
C LYS A 134 -18.01 -7.09 10.74
N LEU A 135 -17.85 -7.70 9.56
CA LEU A 135 -18.77 -7.53 8.44
C LEU A 135 -20.19 -7.99 8.79
N GLU A 136 -20.33 -9.12 9.46
CA GLU A 136 -21.61 -9.68 9.84
C GLU A 136 -22.38 -8.86 10.89
N THR A 137 -21.75 -7.85 11.51
CA THR A 137 -22.45 -6.84 12.32
C THR A 137 -23.25 -5.84 11.47
N ILE A 138 -22.98 -5.76 10.17
CA ILE A 138 -23.66 -4.89 9.22
C ILE A 138 -24.86 -5.66 8.67
N GLU A 139 -26.08 -5.14 8.84
CA GLU A 139 -27.32 -5.82 8.45
C GLU A 139 -27.31 -6.31 6.98
N ALA A 140 -26.76 -5.49 6.06
CA ALA A 140 -26.65 -5.86 4.65
C ALA A 140 -25.68 -7.02 4.37
N LEU A 141 -24.75 -7.30 5.30
CA LEU A 141 -23.69 -8.32 5.18
C LEU A 141 -23.85 -9.46 6.21
N LYS A 142 -24.99 -9.52 6.91
CA LYS A 142 -25.29 -10.62 7.83
C LYS A 142 -25.16 -11.97 7.11
N ASP A 143 -24.50 -12.93 7.74
CA ASP A 143 -24.24 -14.27 7.20
C ASP A 143 -23.49 -14.26 5.83
N ILE A 144 -22.66 -13.24 5.56
CA ILE A 144 -21.99 -13.03 4.26
C ILE A 144 -21.09 -14.19 3.86
N ARG A 145 -20.52 -14.91 4.83
CA ARG A 145 -19.67 -16.09 4.58
C ARG A 145 -20.35 -17.15 3.71
N GLN A 146 -21.67 -17.27 3.78
CA GLN A 146 -22.45 -18.26 3.01
C GLN A 146 -22.57 -17.89 1.53
N ASP A 147 -22.36 -16.64 1.18
CA ASP A 147 -22.51 -16.12 -0.18
C ASP A 147 -21.19 -16.01 -0.93
N ILE A 148 -20.06 -16.34 -0.29
CA ILE A 148 -18.74 -16.28 -0.93
C ILE A 148 -18.62 -17.40 -1.96
N VAL A 149 -18.38 -17.04 -3.23
CA VAL A 149 -18.18 -17.97 -4.34
C VAL A 149 -16.71 -18.06 -4.74
N SER A 150 -15.91 -17.04 -4.45
CA SER A 150 -14.47 -17.02 -4.67
C SER A 150 -13.81 -16.06 -3.69
N GLU A 151 -12.58 -16.35 -3.30
CA GLU A 151 -11.82 -15.53 -2.38
C GLU A 151 -10.34 -15.53 -2.75
N THR A 152 -9.71 -14.38 -2.66
CA THR A 152 -8.26 -14.22 -2.77
C THR A 152 -7.78 -13.32 -1.64
N ILE A 153 -6.78 -13.78 -0.91
CA ILE A 153 -6.22 -13.07 0.23
C ILE A 153 -4.87 -12.46 -0.15
N PHE A 154 -4.62 -11.26 0.33
CA PHE A 154 -3.32 -10.60 0.30
C PHE A 154 -2.90 -10.24 1.72
N THR A 155 -1.68 -10.58 2.07
CA THR A 155 -1.05 -10.29 3.35
C THR A 155 0.11 -9.31 3.17
N PRO A 156 0.74 -8.80 4.22
CA PRO A 156 1.98 -8.02 4.12
C PRO A 156 3.10 -8.71 3.33
N LEU A 157 3.17 -10.06 3.33
CA LEU A 157 4.12 -10.82 2.51
C LEU A 157 3.90 -10.67 1.01
N ASP A 158 2.65 -10.50 0.58
CA ASP A 158 2.33 -10.27 -0.83
C ASP A 158 2.80 -8.89 -1.29
N PHE A 159 2.69 -7.85 -0.44
CA PHE A 159 3.22 -6.53 -0.75
C PHE A 159 4.75 -6.57 -0.88
N GLU A 160 5.44 -7.24 0.04
CA GLU A 160 6.89 -7.40 -0.05
C GLU A 160 7.31 -8.19 -1.30
N SER A 161 6.70 -9.34 -1.55
CA SER A 161 7.14 -10.26 -2.61
C SER A 161 6.71 -9.84 -4.02
N ARG A 162 5.54 -9.21 -4.19
CA ARG A 162 4.98 -8.85 -5.50
C ARG A 162 5.31 -7.43 -5.93
N TYR A 163 5.41 -6.49 -4.99
CA TYR A 163 5.62 -5.08 -5.27
C TYR A 163 7.00 -4.59 -4.83
N ASN A 164 7.76 -5.43 -4.13
CA ASN A 164 9.04 -5.08 -3.50
C ASN A 164 8.90 -3.93 -2.49
N ASP A 165 7.74 -3.80 -1.87
CA ASP A 165 7.50 -2.81 -0.83
C ASP A 165 8.26 -3.21 0.43
N LYS A 166 9.14 -2.35 0.88
CA LYS A 166 10.02 -2.65 2.03
C LYS A 166 9.19 -3.00 3.25
N PHE A 167 9.50 -4.15 3.87
CA PHE A 167 8.76 -4.72 5.00
C PHE A 167 7.26 -4.93 4.72
N GLY A 168 6.88 -5.07 3.46
CA GLY A 168 5.48 -5.22 3.08
C GLY A 168 4.58 -4.03 3.42
N SER A 169 5.15 -2.84 3.60
CA SER A 169 4.40 -1.61 3.92
C SER A 169 3.55 -1.16 2.73
N ALA A 170 2.24 -1.40 2.77
CA ALA A 170 1.32 -1.07 1.67
C ALA A 170 1.19 0.45 1.40
N PHE A 171 1.57 1.29 2.36
CA PHE A 171 1.50 2.75 2.28
C PHE A 171 2.88 3.40 2.32
N VAL A 172 3.93 2.62 2.08
CA VAL A 172 5.34 3.01 1.98
C VAL A 172 5.87 3.75 3.21
N LEU A 173 6.62 4.85 3.04
CA LEU A 173 7.20 5.60 4.15
C LEU A 173 6.12 6.30 4.99
N MET A 174 6.23 6.18 6.32
CA MET A 174 5.31 6.86 7.24
C MET A 174 5.36 8.38 7.06
N PRO A 175 4.22 9.07 6.97
CA PRO A 175 4.18 10.52 6.77
C PRO A 175 4.38 11.29 8.07
N THR A 176 5.50 11.05 8.77
CA THR A 176 5.92 11.85 9.92
C THR A 176 6.39 13.25 9.48
N LEU A 177 6.53 14.18 10.42
CA LEU A 177 7.03 15.53 10.09
C LEU A 177 8.42 15.50 9.44
N THR A 178 9.27 14.55 9.83
CA THR A 178 10.63 14.39 9.33
C THR A 178 10.71 13.51 8.07
N GLN A 179 9.60 12.94 7.61
CA GLN A 179 9.52 12.07 6.44
C GLN A 179 8.44 12.50 5.44
N SER A 180 7.97 13.75 5.53
CA SER A 180 6.94 14.30 4.64
C SER A 180 7.49 15.39 3.74
N ASN A 181 6.88 15.59 2.59
CA ASN A 181 7.23 16.63 1.61
C ASN A 181 8.73 16.64 1.28
N TYR A 182 9.43 17.73 1.59
CA TYR A 182 10.87 17.93 1.30
C TYR A 182 11.81 16.96 2.01
N TYR A 183 11.36 16.31 3.06
CA TYR A 183 12.17 15.31 3.79
C TYR A 183 12.06 13.91 3.19
N ARG A 184 11.16 13.71 2.23
CA ARG A 184 11.12 12.48 1.45
C ARG A 184 12.31 12.39 0.47
N PRO A 185 12.65 11.17 0.01
CA PRO A 185 13.60 10.98 -1.07
C PRO A 185 13.28 11.91 -2.26
N PRO A 186 14.28 12.62 -2.80
CA PRO A 186 14.07 13.60 -3.86
C PRO A 186 13.73 12.93 -5.21
N ASN A 187 13.06 13.67 -6.09
CA ASN A 187 12.76 13.20 -7.45
C ASN A 187 13.99 13.18 -8.37
N VAL A 188 15.02 13.96 -8.07
CA VAL A 188 16.30 14.00 -8.80
C VAL A 188 17.40 13.51 -7.88
N SER A 189 18.21 12.56 -8.34
CA SER A 189 19.34 12.06 -7.57
C SER A 189 20.37 13.16 -7.35
N ARG A 190 20.86 13.25 -6.09
CA ARG A 190 21.98 14.14 -5.75
C ARG A 190 23.34 13.47 -5.89
N ASP A 191 23.36 12.15 -6.09
CA ASP A 191 24.57 11.33 -6.12
C ASP A 191 24.91 10.84 -7.52
N TYR A 192 23.91 10.73 -8.39
CA TYR A 192 24.06 10.24 -9.74
C TYR A 192 23.45 11.22 -10.74
N LYS A 193 24.22 11.57 -11.74
CA LYS A 193 23.73 12.34 -12.88
C LYS A 193 22.71 11.50 -13.66
N ASP A 194 21.69 12.16 -14.20
CA ASP A 194 20.66 11.56 -15.06
C ASP A 194 19.87 10.41 -14.41
N LEU A 195 19.76 10.41 -13.07
CA LEU A 195 18.98 9.46 -12.30
C LEU A 195 17.83 10.18 -11.59
N TYR A 196 16.61 9.73 -11.87
CA TYR A 196 15.36 10.32 -11.39
C TYR A 196 14.47 9.28 -10.73
N PHE A 197 13.65 9.73 -9.80
CA PHE A 197 12.73 8.89 -9.04
C PHE A 197 11.33 9.48 -9.08
N ALA A 198 10.31 8.63 -9.22
CA ALA A 198 8.91 9.01 -9.08
C ALA A 198 8.13 7.90 -8.40
N GLY A 199 7.22 8.25 -7.51
CA GLY A 199 6.40 7.27 -6.81
C GLY A 199 6.00 7.69 -5.41
N ALA A 200 5.36 6.77 -4.69
CA ALA A 200 4.79 7.03 -3.38
C ALA A 200 5.84 7.27 -2.28
N SER A 201 7.03 6.66 -2.40
CA SER A 201 8.14 6.84 -1.45
C SER A 201 8.99 8.08 -1.71
N THR A 202 8.76 8.82 -2.81
CA THR A 202 9.49 10.03 -3.15
C THR A 202 8.66 11.29 -2.85
N HIS A 203 9.29 12.46 -2.98
CA HIS A 203 8.58 13.73 -2.87
C HIS A 203 7.45 13.83 -3.92
N PRO A 204 6.25 14.35 -3.60
CA PRO A 204 5.83 14.86 -2.29
C PRO A 204 5.25 13.79 -1.35
N GLY A 205 4.93 12.56 -1.81
CA GLY A 205 4.46 11.51 -0.92
C GLY A 205 3.51 10.50 -1.54
N ALA A 206 2.80 9.74 -0.70
CA ALA A 206 1.87 8.69 -1.06
C ALA A 206 0.46 9.20 -1.34
N GLY A 207 -0.33 8.39 -2.05
CA GLY A 207 -1.71 8.68 -2.48
C GLY A 207 -1.79 9.01 -3.96
N VAL A 208 -2.79 8.49 -4.67
CA VAL A 208 -2.89 8.57 -6.14
C VAL A 208 -2.69 9.99 -6.69
N PRO A 209 -3.39 11.05 -6.21
CA PRO A 209 -3.18 12.41 -6.71
C PRO A 209 -1.76 12.93 -6.43
N ILE A 210 -1.19 12.56 -5.28
CA ILE A 210 0.14 12.98 -4.85
C ILE A 210 1.22 12.27 -5.67
N VAL A 211 1.05 11.00 -5.99
CA VAL A 211 1.95 10.24 -6.87
C VAL A 211 1.93 10.78 -8.30
N LEU A 212 0.78 11.20 -8.81
CA LEU A 212 0.70 11.91 -10.09
C LEU A 212 1.46 13.24 -10.07
N THR A 213 1.42 13.95 -8.93
CA THR A 213 2.23 15.17 -8.73
C THR A 213 3.73 14.84 -8.70
N SER A 214 4.13 13.74 -8.04
CA SER A 214 5.51 13.25 -8.08
C SER A 214 5.99 13.00 -9.52
N ALA A 215 5.15 12.32 -10.32
CA ALA A 215 5.46 12.06 -11.72
C ALA A 215 5.64 13.36 -12.54
N LYS A 216 4.75 14.35 -12.32
CA LYS A 216 4.84 15.66 -12.98
C LYS A 216 6.14 16.38 -12.63
N ILE A 217 6.46 16.51 -11.34
CA ILE A 217 7.70 17.16 -10.86
C ILE A 217 8.93 16.48 -11.49
N THR A 218 8.93 15.15 -11.54
CA THR A 218 10.05 14.40 -12.11
C THR A 218 10.18 14.63 -13.61
N ALA A 219 9.07 14.64 -14.36
CA ALA A 219 9.06 14.88 -15.78
C ALA A 219 9.54 16.31 -16.13
N GLU A 220 9.09 17.30 -15.38
CA GLU A 220 9.53 18.69 -15.53
C GLU A 220 11.05 18.82 -15.31
N ALA A 221 11.58 18.23 -14.24
CA ALA A 221 13.02 18.22 -13.98
C ALA A 221 13.82 17.51 -15.09
N MET A 222 13.31 16.40 -15.63
CA MET A 222 13.95 15.72 -16.77
C MET A 222 13.98 16.59 -18.03
N LEU A 223 12.90 17.32 -18.33
CA LEU A 223 12.83 18.22 -19.49
C LEU A 223 13.78 19.40 -19.33
N GLU A 224 13.84 20.01 -18.16
CA GLU A 224 14.79 21.08 -17.86
C GLU A 224 16.24 20.62 -18.05
N ASP A 225 16.59 19.43 -17.58
CA ASP A 225 17.94 18.87 -17.77
C ASP A 225 18.26 18.58 -19.24
N ILE A 226 17.27 18.17 -20.05
CA ILE A 226 17.42 17.99 -21.50
C ILE A 226 17.67 19.34 -22.20
N GLU A 227 16.85 20.35 -21.90
CA GLU A 227 16.94 21.69 -22.51
C GLU A 227 18.25 22.38 -22.18
N HIS A 228 18.78 22.22 -20.97
CA HIS A 228 20.06 22.77 -20.55
C HIS A 228 21.27 21.94 -21.00
N GLY A 229 21.08 20.90 -21.84
CA GLY A 229 22.15 20.05 -22.37
C GLY A 229 22.80 19.16 -21.29
N CYS A 230 22.14 18.95 -20.19
CA CYS A 230 22.62 18.11 -19.10
C CYS A 230 22.53 16.62 -19.44
N LEU A 231 21.58 16.23 -20.29
CA LEU A 231 21.47 14.91 -20.90
C LEU A 231 22.27 14.88 -22.21
N LEU A 232 23.57 14.86 -22.11
CA LEU A 232 24.40 14.58 -23.28
C LEU A 232 24.25 13.07 -23.60
N TYR A 233 23.49 12.78 -24.66
CA TYR A 233 23.62 11.54 -25.39
C TYR A 233 25.02 11.47 -25.95
N THR A 234 25.92 10.79 -25.29
CA THR A 234 27.07 10.23 -25.96
C THR A 234 26.58 9.01 -26.70
N SER A 235 26.23 9.19 -27.96
CA SER A 235 26.14 8.08 -28.91
C SER A 235 27.45 7.28 -28.91
N PRO A 236 27.37 5.96 -29.20
CA PRO A 236 28.46 5.00 -29.07
C PRO A 236 29.68 5.36 -29.91
#